data_e5e5d9fe8ea7fdc5af705aef4747bc50
#
_entry.id   e5e5d9fe8ea7fdc5af705aef4747bc50
#
_cell.length_a   1.000
_cell.length_b   1.000
_cell.length_c   1.000
_cell.angle_alpha   90.00
_cell.angle_beta   90.00
_cell.angle_gamma   90.00
#
_symmetry.space_group_name_H-M   'P 1'
#
loop_
_entity.id
_entity.type
_entity.pdbx_description
1 polymer ?
#
loop_
_entity_poly.entity_id
_entity_poly.type
_entity_poly.pdbx_seq_one_letter_code
_entity_poly.pdbx_strand_id
1 'polypeptide(L)'
;MGNRIRQYLIENGYATVSDETYCHIDEWLDWYQGEVSKFHTYTVYNGVVTTKQKRYSLGMAKKVCEDWANLLLNEKVTINAGNYETRLNAILQTNNFKVRGNQLVELAFALGTGAFVEYKAEDDGIMIDFVRADMIYPLSWDNGDITECAFGSIRIIDKKEVIYLQIHRKGKAAADEGTTEKPEQYYIENKYIDAESGKEVDAPGKAIPIIDTGYDKPLFQIITPNICNNLDLDSPLGISVYANSIAQLKGCDIVYDSYINEYVLGRKRIMVPITMAKKMMEKDGITAPAFDPNDTVYYLMPGDNRDEGRPEQVDMSIRAQEHELGIQRSLDILSLKVGMGTGSYQFSPSGVKTATEVISDKSDLYQNRQKNAIIIEAALIALVQAVAFLDDGAEIEVTIDFDDSIIEDTNTTIDRNIKLVQAGLRSKLTAIMEIDKCSKADAKKEIERIAEEGQITGQDIDWTDVEGDGEEKRQIDVRSDKGGDVDEPDREPETR
;
A
#
# COMPACT_ATOMS: atom_id res chain seq x y z
N MET A 1 12.40 19.75 9.68
CA MET A 1 11.95 20.67 8.60
C MET A 1 10.53 21.14 8.87
N GLY A 2 9.56 20.28 9.03
CA GLY A 2 8.17 20.62 9.32
C GLY A 2 7.99 21.58 10.50
N ASN A 3 8.83 21.47 11.52
CA ASN A 3 8.81 22.38 12.67
C ASN A 3 9.11 23.86 12.29
N ARG A 4 9.93 24.11 11.26
CA ARG A 4 10.23 25.48 10.79
C ARG A 4 9.09 26.10 10.00
N ILE A 5 8.42 25.31 9.16
CA ILE A 5 7.25 25.76 8.41
C ILE A 5 6.13 26.14 9.38
N ARG A 6 5.87 25.29 10.38
CA ARG A 6 4.85 25.57 11.39
C ARG A 6 5.18 26.79 12.23
N GLN A 7 6.44 26.93 12.64
CA GLN A 7 6.89 28.11 13.36
C GLN A 7 6.65 29.38 12.52
N TYR A 8 7.01 29.37 11.23
CA TYR A 8 6.74 30.45 10.31
C TYR A 8 5.23 30.76 10.22
N LEU A 9 4.39 29.73 10.08
CA LEU A 9 2.93 29.89 10.00
C LEU A 9 2.37 30.52 11.29
N ILE A 10 2.78 30.05 12.46
CA ILE A 10 2.37 30.60 13.76
C ILE A 10 2.81 32.04 13.94
N GLU A 11 4.07 32.36 13.59
CA GLU A 11 4.61 33.74 13.68
C GLU A 11 3.87 34.71 12.74
N ASN A 12 3.30 34.20 11.64
CA ASN A 12 2.47 34.98 10.71
C ASN A 12 0.95 34.92 11.04
N GLY A 13 0.59 34.37 12.21
CA GLY A 13 -0.79 34.43 12.73
C GLY A 13 -1.73 33.37 12.18
N TYR A 14 -1.21 32.32 11.52
CA TYR A 14 -2.02 31.18 11.06
C TYR A 14 -2.26 30.17 12.20
N ALA A 15 -3.49 29.63 12.26
CA ALA A 15 -3.76 28.45 13.07
C ALA A 15 -3.06 27.23 12.45
N THR A 16 -2.66 26.29 13.28
CA THR A 16 -2.08 25.00 12.84
C THR A 16 -2.54 23.89 13.78
N VAL A 17 -2.54 22.65 13.30
CA VAL A 17 -2.75 21.47 14.14
C VAL A 17 -1.62 21.31 15.16
N SER A 18 -1.85 20.48 16.19
CA SER A 18 -0.92 20.32 17.31
C SER A 18 0.43 19.74 16.87
N ASP A 19 1.48 20.03 17.66
CA ASP A 19 2.84 19.46 17.47
C ASP A 19 2.82 17.93 17.62
N GLU A 20 1.95 17.41 18.47
CA GLU A 20 1.80 15.99 18.74
C GLU A 20 1.36 15.21 17.50
N THR A 21 0.48 15.81 16.68
CA THR A 21 0.05 15.23 15.40
C THR A 21 1.24 14.98 14.47
N TYR A 22 2.15 15.95 14.34
CA TYR A 22 3.35 15.78 13.50
C TYR A 22 4.37 14.82 14.10
N CYS A 23 4.46 14.73 15.43
CA CYS A 23 5.27 13.68 16.08
C CYS A 23 4.75 12.26 15.75
N HIS A 24 3.44 12.07 15.66
CA HIS A 24 2.86 10.81 15.21
C HIS A 24 3.16 10.53 13.74
N ILE A 25 3.06 11.54 12.87
CA ILE A 25 3.42 11.40 11.45
C ILE A 25 4.88 10.98 11.30
N ASP A 26 5.79 11.58 12.06
CA ASP A 26 7.22 11.22 12.07
C ASP A 26 7.43 9.78 12.56
N GLU A 27 6.71 9.33 13.62
CA GLU A 27 6.77 7.95 14.08
C GLU A 27 6.26 6.98 13.01
N TRP A 28 5.17 7.29 12.33
CA TRP A 28 4.66 6.46 11.25
C TRP A 28 5.63 6.42 10.06
N LEU A 29 6.29 7.52 9.73
CA LEU A 29 7.31 7.56 8.70
C LEU A 29 8.49 6.64 9.01
N ASP A 30 8.97 6.64 10.26
CA ASP A 30 10.03 5.74 10.72
C ASP A 30 9.63 4.25 10.52
N TRP A 31 8.37 3.90 10.86
CA TRP A 31 7.84 2.55 10.64
C TRP A 31 7.71 2.21 9.17
N TYR A 32 7.24 3.12 8.34
CA TYR A 32 7.14 2.93 6.89
C TYR A 32 8.52 2.72 6.25
N GLN A 33 9.53 3.45 6.70
CA GLN A 33 10.92 3.29 6.27
C GLN A 33 11.58 2.01 6.82
N GLY A 34 10.98 1.36 7.80
CA GLY A 34 11.50 0.13 8.41
C GLY A 34 12.67 0.36 9.37
N GLU A 35 12.88 1.59 9.84
CA GLU A 35 13.99 1.94 10.74
C GLU A 35 13.56 2.83 11.92
N VAL A 36 12.93 2.21 12.90
CA VAL A 36 12.58 2.87 14.17
C VAL A 36 13.74 2.73 15.14
N SER A 37 14.61 3.74 15.21
CA SER A 37 15.88 3.69 15.96
C SER A 37 15.71 3.28 17.42
N LYS A 38 14.67 3.78 18.10
CA LYS A 38 14.39 3.46 19.51
C LYS A 38 13.96 2.01 19.75
N PHE A 39 13.45 1.33 18.73
CA PHE A 39 12.98 -0.04 18.80
C PHE A 39 13.94 -1.03 18.16
N HIS A 40 14.49 -0.70 16.97
CA HIS A 40 15.37 -1.60 16.26
C HIS A 40 16.79 -1.62 16.82
N THR A 41 17.21 -0.60 17.57
CA THR A 41 18.51 -0.61 18.25
C THR A 41 18.31 -0.80 19.73
N TYR A 42 18.91 -1.85 20.28
CA TYR A 42 18.84 -2.19 21.71
C TYR A 42 20.19 -2.63 22.25
N THR A 43 20.34 -2.66 23.55
CA THR A 43 21.56 -3.08 24.22
C THR A 43 21.33 -4.38 24.96
N VAL A 44 22.29 -5.30 24.86
CA VAL A 44 22.30 -6.58 25.60
C VAL A 44 23.55 -6.61 26.47
N TYR A 45 23.35 -6.91 27.74
CA TYR A 45 24.43 -7.19 28.67
C TYR A 45 24.66 -8.70 28.75
N ASN A 46 25.86 -9.15 28.40
CA ASN A 46 26.22 -10.58 28.35
C ASN A 46 26.89 -11.08 29.64
N GLY A 47 26.84 -10.32 30.75
CA GLY A 47 27.52 -10.60 32.02
C GLY A 47 28.88 -9.95 32.15
N VAL A 48 29.49 -9.47 31.07
CA VAL A 48 30.82 -8.85 31.04
C VAL A 48 30.79 -7.49 30.35
N VAL A 49 30.17 -7.40 29.18
CA VAL A 49 30.16 -6.22 28.33
C VAL A 49 28.74 -5.96 27.83
N THR A 50 28.39 -4.67 27.71
CA THR A 50 27.17 -4.24 27.05
C THR A 50 27.43 -4.03 25.56
N THR A 51 26.70 -4.74 24.71
CA THR A 51 26.80 -4.65 23.26
C THR A 51 25.53 -4.06 22.66
N LYS A 52 25.68 -3.22 21.63
CA LYS A 52 24.54 -2.76 20.82
C LYS A 52 24.18 -3.85 19.83
N GLN A 53 22.90 -4.13 19.75
CA GLN A 53 22.32 -5.06 18.78
C GLN A 53 21.32 -4.30 17.88
N LYS A 54 21.21 -4.72 16.63
CA LYS A 54 20.20 -4.21 15.70
C LYS A 54 19.20 -5.34 15.40
N ARG A 55 17.91 -5.06 15.61
CA ARG A 55 16.82 -6.00 15.30
C ARG A 55 16.54 -5.96 13.81
N TYR A 56 16.30 -7.12 13.21
CA TYR A 56 15.84 -7.23 11.85
C TYR A 56 14.36 -6.83 11.74
N SER A 57 14.04 -5.96 10.77
CA SER A 57 12.65 -5.60 10.45
C SER A 57 12.10 -6.48 9.33
N LEU A 58 10.84 -6.89 9.45
CA LEU A 58 10.09 -7.57 8.40
C LEU A 58 9.52 -6.58 7.37
N GLY A 59 9.47 -5.28 7.71
CA GLY A 59 9.03 -4.21 6.83
C GLY A 59 7.54 -4.24 6.51
N MET A 60 6.70 -4.80 7.38
CA MET A 60 5.27 -4.98 7.12
C MET A 60 4.49 -3.67 7.04
N ALA A 61 4.95 -2.59 7.67
CA ALA A 61 4.30 -1.28 7.56
C ALA A 61 4.23 -0.79 6.11
N LYS A 62 5.36 -0.86 5.38
CA LYS A 62 5.39 -0.52 3.95
C LYS A 62 4.50 -1.46 3.12
N LYS A 63 4.60 -2.77 3.36
CA LYS A 63 3.81 -3.78 2.61
C LYS A 63 2.31 -3.55 2.74
N VAL A 64 1.82 -3.26 3.93
CA VAL A 64 0.41 -2.95 4.18
C VAL A 64 -0.06 -1.73 3.37
N CYS A 65 0.73 -0.66 3.34
CA CYS A 65 0.36 0.56 2.61
C CYS A 65 0.38 0.37 1.09
N GLU A 66 1.37 -0.36 0.59
CA GLU A 66 1.47 -0.74 -0.82
C GLU A 66 0.26 -1.57 -1.27
N ASP A 67 -0.16 -2.54 -0.45
CA ASP A 67 -1.33 -3.36 -0.75
C ASP A 67 -2.62 -2.53 -0.74
N TRP A 68 -2.79 -1.61 0.21
CA TRP A 68 -3.92 -0.69 0.22
C TRP A 68 -3.95 0.21 -1.01
N ALA A 69 -2.82 0.78 -1.42
CA ALA A 69 -2.73 1.60 -2.63
C ALA A 69 -3.13 0.81 -3.89
N ASN A 70 -2.61 -0.42 -4.00
CA ASN A 70 -2.94 -1.31 -5.12
C ASN A 70 -4.41 -1.75 -5.15
N LEU A 71 -5.06 -1.83 -3.98
CA LEU A 71 -6.49 -2.14 -3.89
C LEU A 71 -7.39 -0.96 -4.27
N LEU A 72 -6.93 0.28 -4.09
CA LEU A 72 -7.75 1.48 -4.22
C LEU A 72 -7.50 2.26 -5.51
N LEU A 73 -6.24 2.43 -5.92
CA LEU A 73 -5.87 3.20 -7.11
C LEU A 73 -4.84 2.44 -7.93
N ASN A 74 -5.29 1.40 -8.62
CA ASN A 74 -4.49 0.63 -9.56
C ASN A 74 -4.68 1.12 -11.01
N GLU A 75 -4.02 0.45 -11.96
CA GLU A 75 -4.05 0.78 -13.38
C GLU A 75 -5.42 0.56 -14.06
N LYS A 76 -6.33 -0.16 -13.43
CA LYS A 76 -7.66 -0.49 -13.95
C LYS A 76 -8.74 0.49 -13.53
N VAL A 77 -8.43 1.39 -12.60
CA VAL A 77 -9.36 2.47 -12.23
C VAL A 77 -9.55 3.39 -13.44
N THR A 78 -10.80 3.56 -13.86
CA THR A 78 -11.16 4.40 -15.00
C THR A 78 -11.91 5.65 -14.56
N ILE A 79 -11.56 6.77 -15.17
CA ILE A 79 -12.15 8.08 -14.92
C ILE A 79 -12.94 8.49 -16.17
N ASN A 80 -14.25 8.54 -16.07
CA ASN A 80 -15.13 8.93 -17.15
C ASN A 80 -15.51 10.41 -17.01
N ALA A 81 -15.05 11.23 -17.95
CA ALA A 81 -15.29 12.68 -17.99
C ALA A 81 -16.03 13.11 -19.27
N GLY A 82 -16.76 12.18 -19.90
CA GLY A 82 -17.53 12.44 -21.10
C GLY A 82 -16.69 13.01 -22.26
N ASN A 83 -17.10 14.14 -22.79
CA ASN A 83 -16.39 14.77 -23.93
C ASN A 83 -14.98 15.29 -23.57
N TYR A 84 -14.68 15.49 -22.30
CA TYR A 84 -13.40 15.99 -21.82
C TYR A 84 -12.35 14.87 -21.60
N GLU A 85 -12.74 13.60 -21.70
CA GLU A 85 -11.91 12.44 -21.37
C GLU A 85 -10.56 12.41 -22.11
N THR A 86 -10.54 12.71 -23.42
CA THR A 86 -9.30 12.70 -24.22
C THR A 86 -8.31 13.76 -23.71
N ARG A 87 -8.80 14.95 -23.39
CA ARG A 87 -7.97 16.05 -22.88
C ARG A 87 -7.49 15.74 -21.47
N LEU A 88 -8.37 15.24 -20.60
CA LEU A 88 -8.04 14.80 -19.26
C LEU A 88 -6.92 13.74 -19.27
N ASN A 89 -7.05 12.72 -20.11
CA ASN A 89 -6.05 11.66 -20.21
C ASN A 89 -4.67 12.20 -20.63
N ALA A 90 -4.62 13.20 -21.51
CA ALA A 90 -3.36 13.86 -21.89
C ALA A 90 -2.73 14.61 -20.70
N ILE A 91 -3.54 15.34 -19.89
CA ILE A 91 -3.08 16.04 -18.68
C ILE A 91 -2.60 15.05 -17.63
N LEU A 92 -3.37 14.00 -17.33
CA LEU A 92 -3.02 12.96 -16.38
C LEU A 92 -1.74 12.22 -16.79
N GLN A 93 -1.54 11.96 -18.08
CA GLN A 93 -0.32 11.34 -18.61
C GLN A 93 0.90 12.25 -18.44
N THR A 94 0.76 13.55 -18.74
CA THR A 94 1.84 14.54 -18.52
C THR A 94 2.30 14.58 -17.08
N ASN A 95 1.37 14.45 -16.13
CA ASN A 95 1.65 14.42 -14.69
C ASN A 95 2.06 13.03 -14.16
N ASN A 96 2.15 12.00 -15.03
CA ASN A 96 2.40 10.61 -14.64
C ASN A 96 1.46 10.12 -13.51
N PHE A 97 0.19 10.51 -13.62
CA PHE A 97 -0.80 10.35 -12.55
C PHE A 97 -0.98 8.88 -12.12
N LYS A 98 -1.01 7.93 -13.06
CA LYS A 98 -1.19 6.51 -12.74
C LYS A 98 -0.14 5.97 -11.75
N VAL A 99 1.11 6.44 -11.88
CA VAL A 99 2.19 6.02 -10.99
C VAL A 99 2.19 6.85 -9.70
N ARG A 100 2.20 8.18 -9.87
CA ARG A 100 2.31 9.10 -8.71
C ARG A 100 1.07 9.13 -7.85
N GLY A 101 -0.12 8.98 -8.44
CA GLY A 101 -1.37 8.88 -7.71
C GLY A 101 -1.41 7.64 -6.82
N ASN A 102 -1.02 6.47 -7.34
CA ASN A 102 -0.89 5.25 -6.54
C ASN A 102 0.13 5.44 -5.39
N GLN A 103 1.30 6.02 -5.68
CA GLN A 103 2.32 6.33 -4.66
C GLN A 103 1.82 7.31 -3.60
N LEU A 104 1.01 8.31 -3.99
CA LEU A 104 0.41 9.22 -3.02
C LEU A 104 -0.59 8.50 -2.12
N VAL A 105 -1.44 7.62 -2.66
CA VAL A 105 -2.36 6.80 -1.85
C VAL A 105 -1.57 5.93 -0.88
N GLU A 106 -0.46 5.30 -1.31
CA GLU A 106 0.43 4.54 -0.43
C GLU A 106 0.94 5.40 0.73
N LEU A 107 1.44 6.63 0.43
CA LEU A 107 1.94 7.55 1.44
C LEU A 107 0.83 8.12 2.33
N ALA A 108 -0.37 8.36 1.79
CA ALA A 108 -1.53 8.80 2.58
C ALA A 108 -1.95 7.73 3.59
N PHE A 109 -1.93 6.45 3.19
CA PHE A 109 -2.21 5.33 4.09
C PHE A 109 -1.08 5.10 5.10
N ALA A 110 0.17 5.40 4.74
CA ALA A 110 1.31 5.32 5.64
C ALA A 110 1.31 6.44 6.70
N LEU A 111 1.02 7.66 6.31
CA LEU A 111 1.20 8.86 7.14
C LEU A 111 -0.13 9.49 7.60
N GLY A 112 -1.25 8.87 7.24
CA GLY A 112 -2.59 9.31 7.62
C GLY A 112 -3.21 10.34 6.70
N THR A 113 -2.44 11.07 5.90
CA THR A 113 -2.96 12.12 5.02
C THR A 113 -2.07 12.26 3.79
N GLY A 114 -2.67 12.56 2.66
CA GLY A 114 -2.02 12.97 1.42
C GLY A 114 -2.84 14.05 0.73
N ALA A 115 -2.28 14.76 -0.21
CA ALA A 115 -3.01 15.76 -0.98
C ALA A 115 -2.57 15.78 -2.46
N PHE A 116 -3.53 15.90 -3.36
CA PHE A 116 -3.32 16.44 -4.69
C PHE A 116 -3.42 17.95 -4.60
N VAL A 117 -2.55 18.66 -5.30
CA VAL A 117 -2.60 20.13 -5.40
C VAL A 117 -2.46 20.51 -6.86
N GLU A 118 -3.50 21.13 -7.40
CA GLU A 118 -3.60 21.48 -8.81
C GLU A 118 -3.22 22.94 -9.02
N TYR A 119 -2.44 23.19 -10.07
CA TYR A 119 -2.08 24.55 -10.47
C TYR A 119 -1.76 24.65 -11.95
N LYS A 120 -1.85 25.86 -12.46
CA LYS A 120 -1.47 26.19 -13.84
C LYS A 120 -0.03 26.69 -13.86
N ALA A 121 0.82 26.04 -14.66
CA ALA A 121 2.22 26.42 -14.83
C ALA A 121 2.37 27.64 -15.75
N GLU A 122 3.57 28.24 -15.79
CA GLU A 122 3.85 29.42 -16.64
C GLU A 122 3.63 29.19 -18.13
N ASP A 123 3.72 27.96 -18.60
CA ASP A 123 3.52 27.53 -19.99
C ASP A 123 2.06 27.11 -20.30
N ASP A 124 1.11 27.51 -19.46
CA ASP A 124 -0.29 27.13 -19.49
C ASP A 124 -0.56 25.61 -19.31
N GLY A 125 0.44 24.83 -18.95
CA GLY A 125 0.27 23.42 -18.61
C GLY A 125 -0.40 23.22 -17.24
N ILE A 126 -1.30 22.23 -17.13
CA ILE A 126 -1.91 21.88 -15.87
C ILE A 126 -1.01 20.89 -15.13
N MET A 127 -0.60 21.24 -13.93
CA MET A 127 0.28 20.44 -13.07
C MET A 127 -0.46 19.97 -11.83
N ILE A 128 -0.09 18.77 -11.38
CA ILE A 128 -0.62 18.15 -10.16
C ILE A 128 0.57 17.81 -9.27
N ASP A 129 0.65 18.43 -8.11
CA ASP A 129 1.60 18.08 -7.07
C ASP A 129 1.01 17.00 -6.15
N PHE A 130 1.88 16.08 -5.70
CA PHE A 130 1.53 14.93 -4.85
C PHE A 130 2.18 15.13 -3.49
N VAL A 131 1.41 15.64 -2.53
CA VAL A 131 1.94 16.13 -1.26
C VAL A 131 1.64 15.13 -0.14
N ARG A 132 2.67 14.76 0.61
CA ARG A 132 2.57 13.83 1.74
C ARG A 132 2.31 14.58 3.06
N ALA A 133 1.82 13.88 4.07
CA ALA A 133 1.30 14.43 5.33
C ALA A 133 2.25 15.38 6.07
N ASP A 134 3.56 15.10 6.09
CA ASP A 134 4.56 15.92 6.77
C ASP A 134 4.77 17.30 6.12
N MET A 135 4.19 17.52 4.94
CA MET A 135 4.23 18.77 4.17
C MET A 135 2.84 19.42 4.02
N ILE A 136 1.83 18.94 4.73
CA ILE A 136 0.45 19.44 4.72
C ILE A 136 0.18 20.14 6.05
N TYR A 137 -0.21 21.40 5.99
CA TYR A 137 -0.46 22.26 7.15
C TYR A 137 -1.88 22.84 7.07
N PRO A 138 -2.90 22.19 7.67
CA PRO A 138 -4.23 22.75 7.76
C PRO A 138 -4.21 24.08 8.51
N LEU A 139 -4.88 25.09 7.95
CA LEU A 139 -4.97 26.44 8.51
C LEU A 139 -6.38 26.76 9.00
N SER A 140 -7.39 26.18 8.32
CA SER A 140 -8.80 26.29 8.70
C SER A 140 -9.53 25.01 8.30
N TRP A 141 -10.45 24.58 9.13
CA TRP A 141 -11.31 23.43 8.85
C TRP A 141 -12.67 23.58 9.53
N ASP A 142 -13.68 22.96 8.96
CA ASP A 142 -15.02 22.88 9.49
C ASP A 142 -15.53 21.45 9.43
N ASN A 143 -16.02 20.92 10.53
CA ASN A 143 -16.54 19.56 10.66
C ASN A 143 -15.57 18.45 10.11
N GLY A 144 -14.25 18.69 10.23
CA GLY A 144 -13.21 17.78 9.73
C GLY A 144 -12.76 18.05 8.30
N ASP A 145 -13.50 18.84 7.53
CA ASP A 145 -13.14 19.23 6.17
C ASP A 145 -12.17 20.41 6.18
N ILE A 146 -11.00 20.24 5.58
CA ILE A 146 -9.98 21.30 5.49
C ILE A 146 -10.40 22.31 4.43
N THR A 147 -10.66 23.54 4.87
CA THR A 147 -11.07 24.65 4.01
C THR A 147 -9.91 25.51 3.55
N GLU A 148 -8.88 25.70 4.39
CA GLU A 148 -7.65 26.40 4.04
C GLU A 148 -6.44 25.54 4.45
N CYS A 149 -5.44 25.49 3.58
CA CYS A 149 -4.26 24.64 3.78
C CYS A 149 -3.01 25.26 3.19
N ALA A 150 -1.87 25.04 3.87
CA ALA A 150 -0.57 25.34 3.33
C ALA A 150 0.18 24.04 2.96
N PHE A 151 0.84 24.04 1.81
CA PHE A 151 1.61 22.92 1.28
C PHE A 151 3.07 23.32 1.15
N GLY A 152 3.95 22.55 1.80
CA GLY A 152 5.39 22.76 1.75
C GLY A 152 6.07 21.87 0.71
N SER A 153 7.09 22.37 0.06
CA SER A 153 8.01 21.58 -0.75
C SER A 153 9.42 22.10 -0.65
N ILE A 154 10.43 21.25 -0.85
CA ILE A 154 11.83 21.63 -0.86
C ILE A 154 12.26 21.87 -2.29
N ARG A 155 12.86 23.01 -2.55
CA ARG A 155 13.46 23.36 -3.84
C ARG A 155 14.92 23.74 -3.65
N ILE A 156 15.75 23.44 -4.61
CA ILE A 156 17.14 23.89 -4.63
C ILE A 156 17.20 25.09 -5.56
N ILE A 157 17.38 26.28 -4.99
CA ILE A 157 17.50 27.54 -5.72
C ILE A 157 18.90 28.07 -5.44
N ASP A 158 19.69 28.35 -6.49
CA ASP A 158 21.07 28.84 -6.39
C ASP A 158 21.97 28.04 -5.43
N LYS A 159 21.80 26.68 -5.47
CA LYS A 159 22.52 25.71 -4.61
C LYS A 159 22.18 25.81 -3.12
N LYS A 160 21.11 26.48 -2.75
CA LYS A 160 20.57 26.54 -1.39
C LYS A 160 19.24 25.79 -1.34
N GLU A 161 19.01 25.14 -0.20
CA GLU A 161 17.69 24.57 0.07
C GLU A 161 16.73 25.68 0.49
N VAL A 162 15.66 25.82 -0.27
CA VAL A 162 14.58 26.78 -0.03
C VAL A 162 13.28 25.99 0.12
N ILE A 163 12.55 26.31 1.16
CA ILE A 163 11.20 25.79 1.36
C ILE A 163 10.26 26.66 0.54
N TYR A 164 9.61 26.07 -0.46
CA TYR A 164 8.50 26.69 -1.14
C TYR A 164 7.21 26.32 -0.40
N LEU A 165 6.47 27.35 0.01
CA LEU A 165 5.22 27.22 0.75
C LEU A 165 4.09 27.83 -0.09
N GLN A 166 3.10 27.00 -0.40
CA GLN A 166 1.92 27.38 -1.14
C GLN A 166 0.73 27.40 -0.18
N ILE A 167 0.14 28.59 0.04
CA ILE A 167 -0.92 28.79 1.04
C ILE A 167 -2.22 29.05 0.29
N HIS A 168 -3.17 28.12 0.41
CA HIS A 168 -4.50 28.21 -0.16
C HIS A 168 -5.47 28.79 0.87
N ARG A 169 -6.04 29.95 0.57
CA ARG A 169 -6.94 30.68 1.46
C ARG A 169 -8.22 31.06 0.75
N LYS A 170 -9.31 31.09 1.50
CA LYS A 170 -10.59 31.60 1.08
C LYS A 170 -10.73 33.09 1.39
N GLY A 171 -11.18 33.88 0.47
CA GLY A 171 -11.34 35.32 0.66
C GLY A 171 -12.38 35.93 -0.28
N LYS A 172 -12.74 37.18 0.01
CA LYS A 172 -13.64 37.93 -0.88
C LYS A 172 -12.81 38.61 -1.97
N ALA A 173 -13.22 38.45 -3.20
CA ALA A 173 -12.61 39.17 -4.34
C ALA A 173 -12.62 40.70 -4.07
N ALA A 174 -11.57 41.42 -4.51
CA ALA A 174 -11.54 42.86 -4.44
C ALA A 174 -12.77 43.48 -5.13
N ALA A 175 -13.52 44.32 -4.45
CA ALA A 175 -14.69 44.94 -4.99
C ALA A 175 -14.32 45.94 -6.09
N ASP A 176 -14.80 45.76 -7.31
CA ASP A 176 -14.91 46.85 -8.27
C ASP A 176 -16.00 47.80 -7.78
N GLU A 177 -15.77 49.11 -7.92
CA GLU A 177 -16.73 50.14 -7.50
C GLU A 177 -18.10 49.88 -8.12
N GLY A 178 -19.04 49.40 -7.34
CA GLY A 178 -20.47 49.30 -7.72
C GLY A 178 -21.17 47.94 -7.55
N THR A 179 -20.51 46.85 -7.11
CA THR A 179 -21.13 45.54 -6.89
C THR A 179 -21.23 45.18 -5.39
N THR A 180 -22.44 44.87 -4.92
CA THR A 180 -22.74 44.78 -3.51
C THR A 180 -22.34 43.51 -2.80
N GLU A 181 -21.95 42.42 -3.46
CA GLU A 181 -21.38 41.21 -2.87
C GLU A 181 -20.67 40.40 -3.93
N LYS A 182 -19.36 40.25 -3.82
CA LYS A 182 -18.62 39.29 -4.64
C LYS A 182 -18.59 37.92 -3.95
N PRO A 183 -18.71 36.82 -4.73
CA PRO A 183 -18.61 35.49 -4.17
C PRO A 183 -17.24 35.28 -3.49
N GLU A 184 -17.22 34.46 -2.47
CA GLU A 184 -15.98 33.97 -1.88
C GLU A 184 -15.28 33.07 -2.88
N GLN A 185 -13.97 33.25 -3.04
CA GLN A 185 -13.14 32.48 -3.94
C GLN A 185 -11.80 32.17 -3.28
N TYR A 186 -11.03 31.25 -3.87
CA TYR A 186 -9.73 30.87 -3.36
C TYR A 186 -8.60 31.73 -3.92
N TYR A 187 -7.61 31.99 -3.06
CA TYR A 187 -6.34 32.66 -3.37
C TYR A 187 -5.20 31.74 -3.02
N ILE A 188 -4.13 31.78 -3.81
CA ILE A 188 -2.91 31.05 -3.54
C ILE A 188 -1.80 32.06 -3.27
N GLU A 189 -1.24 32.03 -2.06
CA GLU A 189 -0.07 32.81 -1.69
C GLU A 189 1.20 31.95 -1.81
N ASN A 190 2.17 32.42 -2.58
CA ASN A 190 3.44 31.74 -2.80
C ASN A 190 4.51 32.38 -1.90
N LYS A 191 5.09 31.61 -0.99
CA LYS A 191 6.15 32.05 -0.07
C LYS A 191 7.39 31.19 -0.24
N TYR A 192 8.53 31.81 -0.11
CA TYR A 192 9.83 31.17 -0.18
C TYR A 192 10.57 31.40 1.12
N ILE A 193 11.03 30.36 1.78
CA ILE A 193 11.64 30.40 3.10
C ILE A 193 12.99 29.69 3.02
N ASP A 194 14.04 30.37 3.44
CA ASP A 194 15.36 29.77 3.54
C ASP A 194 15.36 28.65 4.58
N ALA A 195 15.79 27.44 4.15
CA ALA A 195 15.69 26.25 4.98
C ALA A 195 16.62 26.27 6.21
N GLU A 196 17.67 27.07 6.20
CA GLU A 196 18.61 27.21 7.34
C GLU A 196 18.14 28.27 8.34
N SER A 197 17.80 29.46 7.86
CA SER A 197 17.46 30.59 8.72
C SER A 197 15.98 30.66 9.11
N GLY A 198 15.08 30.00 8.35
CA GLY A 198 13.64 30.09 8.54
C GLY A 198 13.02 31.43 8.13
N LYS A 199 13.80 32.32 7.48
CA LYS A 199 13.33 33.64 7.04
C LYS A 199 12.78 33.58 5.62
N GLU A 200 11.79 34.42 5.35
CA GLU A 200 11.28 34.64 4.02
C GLU A 200 12.38 35.21 3.11
N VAL A 201 12.50 34.68 1.91
CA VAL A 201 13.43 35.14 0.87
C VAL A 201 12.62 35.53 -0.36
N ASP A 202 13.22 36.37 -1.18
CA ASP A 202 12.58 36.84 -2.41
C ASP A 202 12.24 35.67 -3.33
N ALA A 203 11.08 35.75 -3.97
CA ALA A 203 10.64 34.78 -4.93
C ALA A 203 11.59 34.67 -6.13
N PRO A 204 11.97 33.48 -6.58
CA PRO A 204 12.86 33.34 -7.72
C PRO A 204 12.13 33.72 -9.01
N GLY A 205 12.79 34.53 -9.83
CA GLY A 205 12.34 34.88 -11.19
C GLY A 205 11.07 35.73 -11.23
N LYS A 206 10.07 35.25 -11.97
CA LYS A 206 8.77 35.93 -12.18
C LYS A 206 7.64 35.32 -11.34
N ALA A 207 7.98 34.62 -10.26
CA ALA A 207 6.96 33.98 -9.42
C ALA A 207 5.93 35.01 -8.91
N ILE A 208 4.66 34.71 -9.09
CA ILE A 208 3.55 35.57 -8.68
C ILE A 208 3.31 35.34 -7.20
N PRO A 209 3.42 36.36 -6.33
CA PRO A 209 3.29 36.17 -4.88
C PRO A 209 1.86 35.82 -4.44
N ILE A 210 0.83 36.33 -5.13
CA ILE A 210 -0.58 36.05 -4.84
C ILE A 210 -1.30 35.82 -6.16
N ILE A 211 -1.96 34.66 -6.25
CA ILE A 211 -2.76 34.27 -7.41
C ILE A 211 -4.24 34.26 -6.99
N ASP A 212 -5.06 35.03 -7.70
CA ASP A 212 -6.51 34.90 -7.63
C ASP A 212 -6.94 33.76 -8.55
N THR A 213 -7.53 32.71 -8.00
CA THR A 213 -7.90 31.55 -8.79
C THR A 213 -9.19 31.74 -9.57
N GLY A 214 -10.05 32.69 -9.15
CA GLY A 214 -11.40 32.83 -9.71
C GLY A 214 -12.31 31.66 -9.47
N TYR A 215 -11.90 30.69 -8.63
CA TYR A 215 -12.62 29.45 -8.33
C TYR A 215 -13.17 29.47 -6.90
N ASP A 216 -14.39 29.00 -6.74
CA ASP A 216 -15.09 28.95 -5.45
C ASP A 216 -14.75 27.70 -4.63
N LYS A 217 -14.07 26.70 -5.25
CA LYS A 217 -13.63 25.48 -4.62
C LYS A 217 -12.10 25.48 -4.44
N PRO A 218 -11.55 24.70 -3.49
CA PRO A 218 -10.10 24.60 -3.32
C PRO A 218 -9.45 23.90 -4.52
N LEU A 219 -8.24 24.34 -4.89
CA LEU A 219 -7.37 23.66 -5.85
C LEU A 219 -6.44 22.70 -5.12
N PHE A 220 -6.99 21.94 -4.19
CA PHE A 220 -6.33 20.83 -3.52
C PHE A 220 -7.36 19.80 -3.07
N GLN A 221 -6.98 18.54 -3.08
CA GLN A 221 -7.84 17.44 -2.67
C GLN A 221 -7.13 16.59 -1.62
N ILE A 222 -7.72 16.52 -0.44
CA ILE A 222 -7.15 15.76 0.68
C ILE A 222 -7.60 14.31 0.62
N ILE A 223 -6.66 13.40 0.83
CA ILE A 223 -6.88 11.96 0.93
C ILE A 223 -6.50 11.52 2.33
N THR A 224 -7.40 10.83 3.01
CA THR A 224 -7.16 10.20 4.31
C THR A 224 -7.67 8.76 4.28
N PRO A 225 -7.06 7.81 5.01
CA PRO A 225 -7.72 6.54 5.28
C PRO A 225 -9.06 6.78 5.97
N ASN A 226 -10.11 6.07 5.57
CA ASN A 226 -11.43 6.21 6.17
C ASN A 226 -11.47 5.54 7.57
N ILE A 227 -10.68 6.06 8.49
CA ILE A 227 -10.52 5.60 9.87
C ILE A 227 -10.66 6.83 10.76
N CYS A 228 -11.48 6.72 11.80
CA CYS A 228 -11.60 7.80 12.77
C CYS A 228 -10.26 8.07 13.46
N ASN A 229 -9.86 9.34 13.52
CA ASN A 229 -8.65 9.74 14.26
C ASN A 229 -8.96 9.66 15.78
N ASN A 230 -8.58 8.56 16.38
CA ASN A 230 -8.76 8.32 17.82
C ASN A 230 -7.61 8.84 18.69
N LEU A 231 -6.57 9.42 18.07
CA LEU A 231 -5.46 10.06 18.78
C LEU A 231 -5.78 11.53 19.07
N ASP A 232 -6.41 12.20 18.11
CA ASP A 232 -6.86 13.58 18.23
C ASP A 232 -8.19 13.72 17.47
N LEU A 233 -9.29 13.73 18.20
CA LEU A 233 -10.65 13.74 17.63
C LEU A 233 -11.01 15.06 16.93
N ASP A 234 -10.31 16.15 17.28
CA ASP A 234 -10.54 17.48 16.72
C ASP A 234 -9.60 17.81 15.56
N SER A 235 -8.62 16.95 15.29
CA SER A 235 -7.68 17.14 14.17
C SER A 235 -8.34 16.81 12.83
N PRO A 236 -8.21 17.68 11.81
CA PRO A 236 -8.69 17.41 10.45
C PRO A 236 -7.78 16.44 9.68
N LEU A 237 -6.60 16.12 10.21
CA LEU A 237 -5.69 15.14 9.62
C LEU A 237 -6.09 13.72 10.02
N GLY A 238 -5.98 12.81 9.08
CA GLY A 238 -6.20 11.39 9.32
C GLY A 238 -5.06 10.72 10.08
N ILE A 239 -5.21 9.42 10.34
CA ILE A 239 -4.18 8.58 10.95
C ILE A 239 -3.73 7.49 9.99
N SER A 240 -2.48 7.02 10.19
CA SER A 240 -1.96 5.87 9.46
C SER A 240 -2.85 4.64 9.60
N VAL A 241 -2.98 3.85 8.54
CA VAL A 241 -3.74 2.59 8.55
C VAL A 241 -3.22 1.62 9.63
N TYR A 242 -1.96 1.74 10.01
CA TYR A 242 -1.34 0.95 11.09
C TYR A 242 -1.12 1.74 12.40
N ALA A 243 -1.63 2.97 12.52
CA ALA A 243 -1.45 3.78 13.75
C ALA A 243 -1.86 3.00 15.01
N ASN A 244 -2.98 2.31 14.96
CA ASN A 244 -3.50 1.47 16.05
C ASN A 244 -2.89 0.05 16.08
N SER A 245 -1.86 -0.22 15.27
CA SER A 245 -1.25 -1.54 15.11
C SER A 245 0.27 -1.53 15.28
N ILE A 246 0.82 -0.47 15.87
CA ILE A 246 2.27 -0.36 16.13
C ILE A 246 2.77 -1.52 17.03
N ALA A 247 1.97 -1.95 18.01
CA ALA A 247 2.32 -3.09 18.85
C ALA A 247 2.42 -4.40 18.05
N GLN A 248 1.55 -4.59 17.06
CA GLN A 248 1.56 -5.75 16.17
C GLN A 248 2.76 -5.72 15.22
N LEU A 249 3.11 -4.56 14.67
CA LEU A 249 4.33 -4.38 13.88
C LEU A 249 5.58 -4.73 14.70
N LYS A 250 5.68 -4.23 15.93
CA LYS A 250 6.75 -4.63 16.89
C LYS A 250 6.78 -6.14 17.10
N GLY A 251 5.62 -6.77 17.25
CA GLY A 251 5.50 -8.21 17.41
C GLY A 251 6.03 -8.98 16.20
N CYS A 252 5.68 -8.58 14.99
CA CYS A 252 6.17 -9.18 13.75
C CYS A 252 7.70 -9.09 13.66
N ASP A 253 8.28 -7.91 13.94
CA ASP A 253 9.71 -7.71 13.87
C ASP A 253 10.46 -8.51 14.97
N ILE A 254 9.91 -8.64 16.18
CA ILE A 254 10.51 -9.46 17.25
C ILE A 254 10.56 -10.94 16.86
N VAL A 255 9.46 -11.47 16.30
CA VAL A 255 9.40 -12.90 15.94
C VAL A 255 10.30 -13.17 14.73
N TYR A 256 10.33 -12.26 13.77
CA TYR A 256 11.22 -12.34 12.61
C TYR A 256 12.69 -12.24 13.01
N ASP A 257 13.06 -11.29 13.87
CA ASP A 257 14.41 -11.16 14.42
C ASP A 257 14.84 -12.43 15.15
N SER A 258 13.95 -13.02 15.96
CA SER A 258 14.21 -14.29 16.64
C SER A 258 14.44 -15.44 15.65
N TYR A 259 13.67 -15.50 14.57
CA TYR A 259 13.84 -16.48 13.50
C TYR A 259 15.21 -16.36 12.84
N ILE A 260 15.62 -15.16 12.44
CA ILE A 260 16.96 -14.94 11.83
C ILE A 260 18.08 -15.27 12.82
N ASN A 261 17.91 -14.85 14.09
CA ASN A 261 18.89 -15.13 15.14
C ASN A 261 19.04 -16.63 15.46
N GLU A 262 17.98 -17.42 15.28
CA GLU A 262 18.09 -18.89 15.41
C GLU A 262 19.13 -19.47 14.45
N TYR A 263 19.18 -19.01 13.19
CA TYR A 263 20.20 -19.43 12.24
C TYR A 263 21.56 -18.81 12.53
N VAL A 264 21.64 -17.59 12.99
CA VAL A 264 22.90 -16.91 13.33
C VAL A 264 23.54 -17.54 14.58
N LEU A 265 22.73 -17.82 15.60
CA LEU A 265 23.20 -18.38 16.88
C LEU A 265 23.27 -19.90 16.86
N GLY A 266 22.46 -20.59 16.07
CA GLY A 266 22.41 -22.05 15.91
C GLY A 266 23.56 -22.64 15.09
N ARG A 267 24.60 -21.87 14.77
CA ARG A 267 25.80 -22.39 14.09
C ARG A 267 26.45 -23.48 14.93
N LYS A 268 26.87 -24.56 14.29
CA LYS A 268 27.65 -25.63 14.95
C LYS A 268 28.86 -25.02 15.63
N ARG A 269 29.07 -25.42 16.88
CA ARG A 269 30.22 -24.98 17.68
C ARG A 269 30.95 -26.20 18.21
N ILE A 270 32.27 -26.19 18.12
CA ILE A 270 33.10 -27.21 18.72
C ILE A 270 33.89 -26.57 19.83
N MET A 271 33.65 -27.04 21.05
CA MET A 271 34.36 -26.58 22.23
C MET A 271 35.63 -27.40 22.36
N VAL A 272 36.78 -26.73 22.34
CA VAL A 272 38.09 -27.36 22.38
C VAL A 272 38.83 -26.92 23.66
N PRO A 273 39.25 -27.83 24.53
CA PRO A 273 40.08 -27.49 25.68
C PRO A 273 41.39 -26.81 25.25
N ILE A 274 41.79 -25.75 25.94
CA ILE A 274 42.99 -24.97 25.66
C ILE A 274 44.27 -25.83 25.76
N THR A 275 44.23 -26.83 26.65
CA THR A 275 45.35 -27.83 26.80
C THR A 275 45.55 -28.69 25.57
N MET A 276 44.48 -28.98 24.82
CA MET A 276 44.52 -29.76 23.61
C MET A 276 45.09 -28.96 22.43
N ALA A 277 44.70 -27.69 22.31
CA ALA A 277 45.26 -26.78 21.33
C ALA A 277 46.78 -26.59 21.54
N LYS A 278 47.23 -26.43 22.77
CA LYS A 278 48.68 -26.33 23.12
C LYS A 278 49.46 -27.62 22.80
N LYS A 279 48.91 -28.79 23.10
CA LYS A 279 49.57 -30.09 22.80
C LYS A 279 49.73 -30.32 21.30
N MET A 280 48.82 -29.89 20.47
CA MET A 280 48.94 -30.00 19.02
C MET A 280 50.02 -29.03 18.44
N MET A 281 50.22 -27.88 19.07
CA MET A 281 51.26 -26.93 18.69
C MET A 281 52.66 -27.40 19.07
N GLU A 282 52.83 -28.12 20.17
CA GLU A 282 54.16 -28.59 20.62
C GLU A 282 54.66 -29.82 19.89
N LYS A 283 53.79 -30.67 19.30
CA LYS A 283 54.14 -31.95 18.73
C LYS A 283 54.77 -31.90 17.31
N ASP A 284 54.49 -30.85 16.56
CA ASP A 284 54.90 -30.78 15.15
C ASP A 284 55.84 -29.63 14.81
N GLY A 285 56.35 -28.88 15.81
CA GLY A 285 57.29 -27.77 15.56
C GLY A 285 56.76 -26.64 14.65
N ILE A 286 55.47 -26.63 14.39
CA ILE A 286 54.81 -25.68 13.52
C ILE A 286 54.25 -24.56 14.41
N THR A 287 54.69 -23.34 14.15
CA THR A 287 54.22 -22.11 14.81
C THR A 287 52.85 -21.63 14.28
N ALA A 288 52.16 -22.45 13.51
CA ALA A 288 50.82 -22.12 13.04
C ALA A 288 49.76 -22.58 14.07
N PRO A 289 48.71 -21.82 14.33
CA PRO A 289 47.60 -22.24 15.18
C PRO A 289 46.99 -23.53 14.63
N ALA A 290 46.74 -24.51 15.51
CA ALA A 290 46.15 -25.80 15.13
C ALA A 290 44.74 -25.66 14.52
N PHE A 291 44.14 -24.49 14.68
CA PHE A 291 42.86 -24.14 14.11
C PHE A 291 43.00 -22.82 13.38
N ASP A 292 42.34 -22.70 12.23
CA ASP A 292 42.27 -21.43 11.49
C ASP A 292 41.59 -20.38 12.35
N PRO A 293 42.24 -19.24 12.69
CA PRO A 293 41.62 -18.15 13.45
C PRO A 293 40.40 -17.53 12.75
N ASN A 294 40.27 -17.76 11.43
CA ASN A 294 39.08 -17.34 10.68
C ASN A 294 37.95 -18.37 10.74
N ASP A 295 38.18 -19.56 11.27
CA ASP A 295 37.14 -20.58 11.43
C ASP A 295 36.35 -20.30 12.71
N THR A 296 35.14 -19.81 12.52
CA THR A 296 34.23 -19.45 13.62
C THR A 296 33.54 -20.64 14.31
N VAL A 297 33.91 -21.87 13.93
CA VAL A 297 33.33 -23.10 14.48
C VAL A 297 33.98 -23.50 15.80
N TYR A 298 35.27 -23.15 16.01
CA TYR A 298 36.04 -23.57 17.17
C TYR A 298 36.05 -22.51 18.27
N TYR A 299 35.74 -22.96 19.50
CA TYR A 299 35.79 -22.14 20.71
C TYR A 299 36.73 -22.79 21.74
N LEU A 300 37.75 -22.05 22.17
CA LEU A 300 38.68 -22.51 23.19
C LEU A 300 38.06 -22.34 24.58
N MET A 301 37.97 -23.43 25.35
CA MET A 301 37.52 -23.37 26.73
C MET A 301 38.71 -23.52 27.71
N PRO A 302 38.76 -22.72 28.79
CA PRO A 302 39.71 -22.94 29.85
C PRO A 302 39.44 -24.30 30.50
N GLY A 303 40.36 -25.27 30.30
CA GLY A 303 40.25 -26.59 30.93
C GLY A 303 40.98 -26.60 32.30
N ASP A 304 40.38 -27.22 33.30
CA ASP A 304 41.09 -27.55 34.53
C ASP A 304 42.10 -28.65 34.27
N ASN A 305 43.30 -28.52 34.81
CA ASN A 305 44.47 -29.40 34.53
C ASN A 305 44.27 -30.89 34.88
N ARG A 306 43.08 -31.30 35.32
CA ARG A 306 42.79 -32.65 35.81
C ARG A 306 41.94 -33.51 34.88
N ASP A 307 41.23 -32.90 33.93
CA ASP A 307 40.45 -33.66 32.93
C ASP A 307 41.10 -33.54 31.56
N GLU A 308 41.37 -34.63 30.93
CA GLU A 308 41.65 -34.72 29.50
C GLU A 308 40.35 -34.44 28.75
N GLY A 309 39.94 -33.16 28.75
CA GLY A 309 38.72 -32.74 28.11
C GLY A 309 38.72 -33.18 26.67
N ARG A 310 37.64 -33.83 26.25
CA ARG A 310 37.41 -34.14 24.82
C ARG A 310 36.77 -32.94 24.16
N PRO A 311 37.04 -32.72 22.85
CA PRO A 311 36.26 -31.73 22.07
C PRO A 311 34.77 -32.07 22.18
N GLU A 312 33.96 -31.08 22.57
CA GLU A 312 32.53 -31.22 22.67
C GLU A 312 31.88 -30.50 21.49
N GLN A 313 31.09 -31.23 20.72
CA GLN A 313 30.30 -30.64 19.65
C GLN A 313 28.98 -30.21 20.25
N VAL A 314 28.72 -28.91 20.17
CA VAL A 314 27.42 -28.34 20.51
C VAL A 314 26.61 -28.21 19.25
N ASP A 315 25.61 -29.07 19.07
CA ASP A 315 24.67 -29.05 17.96
C ASP A 315 23.33 -28.57 18.52
N MET A 316 22.88 -27.39 18.03
CA MET A 316 21.60 -26.82 18.38
C MET A 316 20.64 -27.09 17.24
N SER A 317 19.57 -27.84 17.51
CA SER A 317 18.50 -28.03 16.54
C SER A 317 17.79 -26.70 16.25
N ILE A 318 17.61 -26.39 14.97
CA ILE A 318 16.89 -25.17 14.56
C ILE A 318 15.40 -25.42 14.66
N ARG A 319 14.69 -24.58 15.42
CA ARG A 319 13.23 -24.65 15.63
C ARG A 319 12.46 -23.94 14.50
N ALA A 320 12.70 -24.37 13.24
CA ALA A 320 12.17 -23.68 12.08
C ALA A 320 10.63 -23.66 12.04
N GLN A 321 9.96 -24.76 12.40
CA GLN A 321 8.51 -24.87 12.35
C GLN A 321 7.81 -23.99 13.37
N GLU A 322 8.35 -23.93 14.60
CA GLU A 322 7.82 -23.09 15.67
C GLU A 322 7.94 -21.60 15.32
N HIS A 323 9.06 -21.20 14.71
CA HIS A 323 9.25 -19.84 14.23
C HIS A 323 8.34 -19.51 13.07
N GLU A 324 8.16 -20.41 12.09
CA GLU A 324 7.23 -20.22 10.98
C GLU A 324 5.81 -20.01 11.49
N LEU A 325 5.35 -20.85 12.42
CA LEU A 325 4.03 -20.71 13.05
C LEU A 325 3.90 -19.37 13.80
N GLY A 326 4.95 -18.98 14.53
CA GLY A 326 4.97 -17.70 15.25
C GLY A 326 4.87 -16.50 14.31
N ILE A 327 5.63 -16.48 13.23
CA ILE A 327 5.58 -15.43 12.21
C ILE A 327 4.19 -15.39 11.58
N GLN A 328 3.66 -16.55 11.15
CA GLN A 328 2.34 -16.61 10.51
C GLN A 328 1.24 -16.06 11.42
N ARG A 329 1.22 -16.43 12.71
CA ARG A 329 0.24 -15.92 13.66
C ARG A 329 0.36 -14.41 13.90
N SER A 330 1.59 -13.89 13.93
CA SER A 330 1.82 -12.45 14.05
C SER A 330 1.30 -11.69 12.83
N LEU A 331 1.49 -12.25 11.63
CA LEU A 331 0.99 -11.70 10.37
C LEU A 331 -0.54 -11.77 10.29
N ASP A 332 -1.18 -12.86 10.74
CA ASP A 332 -2.63 -12.99 10.78
C ASP A 332 -3.27 -11.91 11.68
N ILE A 333 -2.68 -11.67 12.86
CA ILE A 333 -3.17 -10.64 13.79
C ILE A 333 -2.96 -9.25 13.21
N LEU A 334 -1.81 -8.98 12.60
CA LEU A 334 -1.53 -7.70 11.94
C LEU A 334 -2.54 -7.46 10.81
N SER A 335 -2.73 -8.45 9.93
CA SER A 335 -3.63 -8.39 8.78
C SER A 335 -5.06 -8.05 9.21
N LEU A 336 -5.57 -8.69 10.27
CA LEU A 336 -6.88 -8.39 10.85
C LEU A 336 -6.96 -6.94 11.34
N LYS A 337 -5.91 -6.46 12.04
CA LYS A 337 -5.89 -5.12 12.65
C LYS A 337 -5.80 -3.99 11.63
N VAL A 338 -5.11 -4.22 10.51
CA VAL A 338 -4.98 -3.21 9.43
C VAL A 338 -6.08 -3.31 8.36
N GLY A 339 -7.09 -4.16 8.59
CA GLY A 339 -8.28 -4.25 7.74
C GLY A 339 -8.12 -5.07 6.47
N MET A 340 -7.02 -5.84 6.33
CA MET A 340 -6.79 -6.73 5.17
C MET A 340 -7.54 -8.07 5.29
N GLY A 341 -8.16 -8.35 6.45
CA GLY A 341 -8.77 -9.64 6.74
C GLY A 341 -7.75 -10.71 7.14
N THR A 342 -8.22 -11.82 7.72
CA THR A 342 -7.36 -12.93 8.12
C THR A 342 -6.81 -13.67 6.90
N GLY A 343 -5.52 -14.02 6.94
CA GLY A 343 -4.92 -14.85 5.89
C GLY A 343 -4.45 -14.12 4.63
N SER A 344 -4.42 -12.78 4.61
CA SER A 344 -3.89 -12.02 3.48
C SER A 344 -2.37 -12.18 3.34
N TYR A 345 -1.65 -12.39 4.43
CA TYR A 345 -0.20 -12.58 4.46
C TYR A 345 0.18 -14.01 4.83
N GLN A 346 -0.13 -14.98 3.94
CA GLN A 346 0.19 -16.40 4.15
C GLN A 346 1.37 -16.84 3.29
N PHE A 347 2.32 -17.60 3.89
CA PHE A 347 3.45 -18.18 3.15
C PHE A 347 3.07 -19.39 2.30
N SER A 348 2.06 -20.15 2.75
CA SER A 348 1.58 -21.33 2.03
C SER A 348 0.10 -21.17 1.75
N PRO A 349 -0.35 -21.19 0.49
CA PRO A 349 -1.77 -21.18 0.18
C PRO A 349 -2.40 -22.44 0.78
N SER A 350 -3.35 -22.26 1.69
CA SER A 350 -4.22 -23.34 2.16
C SER A 350 -4.96 -23.89 0.94
N GLY A 351 -4.95 -25.19 0.73
CA GLY A 351 -5.50 -25.97 -0.38
C GLY A 351 -6.54 -25.32 -1.31
N VAL A 352 -6.94 -25.99 -2.34
CA VAL A 352 -7.94 -25.48 -3.29
C VAL A 352 -9.24 -25.15 -2.54
N LYS A 353 -9.48 -23.83 -2.35
CA LYS A 353 -10.72 -23.31 -1.75
C LYS A 353 -11.80 -23.20 -2.82
N THR A 354 -13.05 -23.44 -2.47
CA THR A 354 -14.17 -23.14 -3.35
C THR A 354 -14.33 -21.62 -3.54
N ALA A 355 -14.90 -21.19 -4.66
CA ALA A 355 -15.16 -19.77 -4.92
C ALA A 355 -15.95 -19.11 -3.78
N THR A 356 -16.92 -19.79 -3.20
CA THR A 356 -17.72 -19.31 -2.08
C THR A 356 -16.89 -19.11 -0.81
N GLU A 357 -15.95 -20.00 -0.52
CA GLU A 357 -15.03 -19.85 0.63
C GLU A 357 -14.08 -18.65 0.43
N VAL A 358 -13.57 -18.45 -0.78
CA VAL A 358 -12.72 -17.31 -1.11
C VAL A 358 -13.48 -15.99 -0.95
N ILE A 359 -14.73 -15.93 -1.40
CA ILE A 359 -15.58 -14.73 -1.24
C ILE A 359 -15.85 -14.48 0.25
N SER A 360 -16.15 -15.53 1.02
CA SER A 360 -16.38 -15.39 2.47
C SER A 360 -15.13 -14.90 3.19
N ASP A 361 -13.98 -15.47 2.88
CA ASP A 361 -12.69 -15.09 3.50
C ASP A 361 -12.27 -13.64 3.17
N LYS A 362 -12.65 -13.16 1.98
CA LYS A 362 -12.33 -11.79 1.52
C LYS A 362 -13.42 -10.76 1.83
N SER A 363 -14.52 -11.16 2.44
CA SER A 363 -15.66 -10.27 2.74
C SER A 363 -15.25 -9.03 3.55
N ASP A 364 -14.43 -9.20 4.60
CA ASP A 364 -13.95 -8.10 5.44
C ASP A 364 -13.05 -7.14 4.66
N LEU A 365 -12.15 -7.68 3.84
CA LEU A 365 -11.29 -6.88 2.97
C LEU A 365 -12.11 -6.04 2.00
N TYR A 366 -13.16 -6.63 1.40
CA TYR A 366 -14.04 -5.94 0.48
C TYR A 366 -14.79 -4.78 1.11
N GLN A 367 -15.38 -5.01 2.29
CA GLN A 367 -16.08 -3.95 3.02
C GLN A 367 -15.13 -2.81 3.39
N ASN A 368 -13.94 -3.12 3.85
CA ASN A 368 -12.91 -2.12 4.18
C ASN A 368 -12.41 -1.38 2.93
N ARG A 369 -12.27 -2.08 1.80
CA ARG A 369 -11.91 -1.46 0.52
C ARG A 369 -13.00 -0.49 0.07
N GLN A 370 -14.27 -0.90 0.05
CA GLN A 370 -15.37 -0.02 -0.34
C GLN A 370 -15.46 1.21 0.55
N LYS A 371 -15.29 1.03 1.86
CA LYS A 371 -15.25 2.15 2.82
C LYS A 371 -14.18 3.17 2.47
N ASN A 372 -12.98 2.74 2.10
CA ASN A 372 -11.87 3.61 1.73
C ASN A 372 -12.03 4.17 0.29
N ALA A 373 -12.65 3.42 -0.62
CA ALA A 373 -12.88 3.85 -1.99
C ALA A 373 -13.74 5.12 -2.07
N ILE A 374 -14.71 5.31 -1.16
CA ILE A 374 -15.56 6.51 -1.09
C ILE A 374 -14.73 7.79 -1.00
N ILE A 375 -13.67 7.80 -0.19
CA ILE A 375 -12.80 8.98 -0.04
C ILE A 375 -11.95 9.21 -1.28
N ILE A 376 -11.41 8.14 -1.84
CA ILE A 376 -10.60 8.23 -3.07
C ILE A 376 -11.48 8.69 -4.24
N GLU A 377 -12.71 8.18 -4.37
CA GLU A 377 -13.67 8.59 -5.37
C GLU A 377 -13.97 10.10 -5.28
N ALA A 378 -14.32 10.58 -4.09
CA ALA A 378 -14.61 11.99 -3.87
C ALA A 378 -13.40 12.88 -4.22
N ALA A 379 -12.19 12.49 -3.81
CA ALA A 379 -10.97 13.23 -4.12
C ALA A 379 -10.66 13.23 -5.62
N LEU A 380 -10.84 12.11 -6.33
CA LEU A 380 -10.63 12.02 -7.78
C LEU A 380 -11.66 12.84 -8.57
N ILE A 381 -12.93 12.83 -8.17
CA ILE A 381 -13.96 13.66 -8.81
C ILE A 381 -13.60 15.13 -8.67
N ALA A 382 -13.25 15.57 -7.46
CA ALA A 382 -12.88 16.96 -7.20
C ALA A 382 -11.59 17.38 -7.92
N LEU A 383 -10.57 16.49 -7.97
CA LEU A 383 -9.35 16.68 -8.77
C LEU A 383 -9.67 16.94 -10.24
N VAL A 384 -10.51 16.10 -10.85
CA VAL A 384 -10.83 16.21 -12.27
C VAL A 384 -11.64 17.48 -12.56
N GLN A 385 -12.55 17.86 -11.65
CA GLN A 385 -13.29 19.13 -11.75
C GLN A 385 -12.35 20.34 -11.64
N ALA A 386 -11.36 20.31 -10.74
CA ALA A 386 -10.35 21.36 -10.60
C ALA A 386 -9.46 21.45 -11.85
N VAL A 387 -9.03 20.32 -12.40
CA VAL A 387 -8.26 20.26 -13.65
C VAL A 387 -9.04 20.83 -14.83
N ALA A 388 -10.32 20.48 -14.99
CA ALA A 388 -11.16 21.01 -16.05
C ALA A 388 -11.38 22.51 -15.91
N PHE A 389 -11.60 22.99 -14.69
CA PHE A 389 -11.71 24.43 -14.44
C PHE A 389 -10.43 25.19 -14.80
N LEU A 390 -9.26 24.67 -14.41
CA LEU A 390 -7.96 25.29 -14.72
C LEU A 390 -7.64 25.29 -16.23
N ASP A 391 -8.13 24.30 -16.99
CA ASP A 391 -7.87 24.18 -18.42
C ASP A 391 -8.72 25.15 -19.24
N ASP A 392 -10.05 25.10 -19.11
CA ASP A 392 -10.99 25.87 -19.93
C ASP A 392 -12.16 26.50 -19.15
N GLY A 393 -12.19 26.38 -17.84
CA GLY A 393 -13.28 26.89 -16.99
C GLY A 393 -14.56 26.05 -17.04
N ALA A 394 -14.49 24.82 -17.54
CA ALA A 394 -15.65 23.96 -17.70
C ALA A 394 -16.08 23.29 -16.38
N GLU A 395 -17.38 23.23 -16.15
CA GLU A 395 -17.97 22.31 -15.19
C GLU A 395 -18.31 21.00 -15.88
N ILE A 396 -17.80 19.89 -15.35
CA ILE A 396 -17.99 18.56 -15.94
C ILE A 396 -18.56 17.58 -14.92
N GLU A 397 -19.38 16.65 -15.39
CA GLU A 397 -19.79 15.48 -14.63
C GLU A 397 -18.72 14.40 -14.75
N VAL A 398 -18.31 13.86 -13.63
CA VAL A 398 -17.24 12.86 -13.53
C VAL A 398 -17.77 11.63 -12.80
N THR A 399 -17.48 10.46 -13.32
CA THR A 399 -17.73 9.19 -12.64
C THR A 399 -16.45 8.36 -12.60
N ILE A 400 -16.23 7.71 -11.46
CA ILE A 400 -15.06 6.85 -11.23
C ILE A 400 -15.53 5.40 -11.21
N ASP A 401 -14.91 4.55 -11.99
CA ASP A 401 -15.16 3.11 -11.98
C ASP A 401 -13.93 2.39 -11.39
N PHE A 402 -14.14 1.74 -10.24
CA PHE A 402 -13.12 0.95 -9.56
C PHE A 402 -13.18 -0.50 -10.01
N ASP A 403 -12.00 -1.12 -10.18
CA ASP A 403 -11.92 -2.54 -10.52
C ASP A 403 -12.33 -3.45 -9.36
N ASP A 404 -13.50 -4.06 -9.47
CA ASP A 404 -14.01 -5.04 -8.50
C ASP A 404 -13.58 -6.48 -8.78
N SER A 405 -12.75 -6.71 -9.82
CA SER A 405 -12.35 -8.06 -10.28
C SER A 405 -11.53 -8.88 -9.27
N ILE A 406 -11.07 -8.25 -8.19
CA ILE A 406 -10.32 -8.93 -7.12
C ILE A 406 -11.19 -9.90 -6.32
N ILE A 407 -12.50 -9.77 -6.41
CA ILE A 407 -13.47 -10.45 -5.52
C ILE A 407 -14.49 -11.28 -6.29
N GLU A 408 -14.99 -10.78 -7.41
CA GLU A 408 -15.84 -11.56 -8.28
C GLU A 408 -15.01 -12.14 -9.43
N ASP A 409 -14.88 -13.47 -9.45
CA ASP A 409 -14.45 -14.18 -10.65
C ASP A 409 -15.42 -13.79 -11.78
N THR A 410 -14.88 -13.35 -12.91
CA THR A 410 -15.68 -12.98 -14.09
C THR A 410 -16.69 -14.04 -14.44
N ASN A 411 -16.36 -15.33 -14.26
CA ASN A 411 -17.25 -16.45 -14.47
C ASN A 411 -18.45 -16.43 -13.51
N THR A 412 -18.24 -16.08 -12.24
CA THR A 412 -19.33 -15.97 -11.25
C THR A 412 -20.29 -14.83 -11.59
N THR A 413 -19.78 -13.70 -12.09
CA THR A 413 -20.58 -12.56 -12.54
C THR A 413 -21.39 -12.95 -13.81
N ILE A 414 -20.77 -13.63 -14.75
CA ILE A 414 -21.44 -14.16 -15.96
C ILE A 414 -22.55 -15.12 -15.56
N ASP A 415 -22.29 -16.13 -14.74
CA ASP A 415 -23.27 -17.13 -14.30
C ASP A 415 -24.44 -16.48 -13.55
N ARG A 416 -24.17 -15.51 -12.66
CA ARG A 416 -25.20 -14.75 -11.97
C ARG A 416 -26.08 -13.98 -12.95
N ASN A 417 -25.49 -13.29 -13.90
CA ASN A 417 -26.22 -12.52 -14.90
C ASN A 417 -27.07 -13.43 -15.81
N ILE A 418 -26.51 -14.56 -16.26
CA ILE A 418 -27.26 -15.55 -17.06
C ILE A 418 -28.48 -16.02 -16.28
N LYS A 419 -28.33 -16.44 -15.02
CA LYS A 419 -29.43 -16.89 -14.17
C LYS A 419 -30.50 -15.81 -13.94
N LEU A 420 -30.10 -14.55 -13.72
CA LEU A 420 -31.02 -13.42 -13.53
C LEU A 420 -31.78 -13.08 -14.81
N VAL A 421 -31.12 -13.13 -15.97
CA VAL A 421 -31.77 -12.90 -17.28
C VAL A 421 -32.73 -14.04 -17.61
N GLN A 422 -32.33 -15.28 -17.36
CA GLN A 422 -33.21 -16.45 -17.55
C GLN A 422 -34.46 -16.45 -16.63
N ALA A 423 -34.26 -15.97 -15.38
CA ALA A 423 -35.37 -15.80 -14.44
C ALA A 423 -36.26 -14.57 -14.74
N GLY A 424 -35.94 -13.77 -15.76
CA GLY A 424 -36.67 -12.56 -16.10
C GLY A 424 -36.52 -11.41 -15.09
N LEU A 425 -35.57 -11.50 -14.18
CA LEU A 425 -35.32 -10.50 -13.13
C LEU A 425 -34.36 -9.40 -13.58
N ARG A 426 -33.66 -9.57 -14.70
CA ARG A 426 -32.68 -8.61 -15.24
C ARG A 426 -32.80 -8.54 -16.76
N SER A 427 -32.63 -7.33 -17.34
CA SER A 427 -32.61 -7.17 -18.80
C SER A 427 -31.26 -7.61 -19.39
N LYS A 428 -31.24 -8.11 -20.63
CA LYS A 428 -30.02 -8.43 -21.37
C LYS A 428 -29.10 -7.21 -21.48
N LEU A 429 -29.66 -6.01 -21.65
CA LEU A 429 -28.89 -4.76 -21.69
C LEU A 429 -28.10 -4.52 -20.42
N THR A 430 -28.76 -4.67 -19.27
CA THR A 430 -28.10 -4.47 -17.98
C THR A 430 -27.06 -5.56 -17.70
N ALA A 431 -27.30 -6.79 -18.13
CA ALA A 431 -26.35 -7.88 -18.00
C ALA A 431 -25.07 -7.64 -18.82
N ILE A 432 -25.19 -7.21 -20.07
CA ILE A 432 -24.04 -6.87 -20.92
C ILE A 432 -23.27 -5.67 -20.34
N MET A 433 -23.97 -4.62 -19.91
CA MET A 433 -23.31 -3.48 -19.26
C MET A 433 -22.46 -3.92 -18.04
N GLU A 434 -22.94 -4.86 -17.25
CA GLU A 434 -22.23 -5.32 -16.06
C GLU A 434 -21.08 -6.30 -16.38
N ILE A 435 -21.29 -7.21 -17.37
CA ILE A 435 -20.26 -8.17 -17.78
C ILE A 435 -19.12 -7.49 -18.51
N ASP A 436 -19.44 -6.65 -19.50
CA ASP A 436 -18.46 -5.99 -20.38
C ASP A 436 -17.99 -4.64 -19.83
N LYS A 437 -18.53 -4.19 -18.71
CA LYS A 437 -18.24 -2.89 -18.08
C LYS A 437 -18.32 -1.74 -19.09
N CYS A 438 -19.34 -1.76 -19.94
CA CYS A 438 -19.50 -0.82 -21.04
C CYS A 438 -20.65 0.16 -20.85
N SER A 439 -20.66 1.24 -21.64
CA SER A 439 -21.74 2.23 -21.62
C SER A 439 -23.05 1.64 -22.13
N LYS A 440 -24.19 2.25 -21.75
CA LYS A 440 -25.51 1.87 -22.26
C LYS A 440 -25.60 1.95 -23.81
N ALA A 441 -24.85 2.86 -24.42
CA ALA A 441 -24.79 3.00 -25.86
C ALA A 441 -24.05 1.84 -26.53
N ASP A 442 -22.95 1.39 -25.93
CA ASP A 442 -22.15 0.29 -26.43
C ASP A 442 -22.85 -1.05 -26.19
N ALA A 443 -23.47 -1.23 -25.03
CA ALA A 443 -24.29 -2.40 -24.74
C ALA A 443 -25.48 -2.55 -25.71
N LYS A 444 -26.08 -1.44 -26.16
CA LYS A 444 -27.11 -1.49 -27.21
C LYS A 444 -26.54 -1.95 -28.55
N LYS A 445 -25.38 -1.42 -28.96
CA LYS A 445 -24.70 -1.84 -30.19
C LYS A 445 -24.37 -3.33 -30.16
N GLU A 446 -23.96 -3.84 -28.98
CA GLU A 446 -23.64 -5.25 -28.82
C GLU A 446 -24.90 -6.13 -28.93
N ILE A 447 -26.02 -5.70 -28.35
CA ILE A 447 -27.32 -6.40 -28.54
C ILE A 447 -27.74 -6.41 -30.00
N GLU A 448 -27.54 -5.29 -30.74
CA GLU A 448 -27.84 -5.21 -32.17
C GLU A 448 -26.95 -6.18 -32.96
N ARG A 449 -25.64 -6.27 -32.68
CA ARG A 449 -24.74 -7.26 -33.29
C ARG A 449 -25.18 -8.71 -33.01
N ILE A 450 -25.47 -9.03 -31.76
CA ILE A 450 -25.95 -10.37 -31.38
C ILE A 450 -27.23 -10.70 -32.14
N ALA A 451 -28.15 -9.74 -32.29
CA ALA A 451 -29.38 -9.92 -33.07
C ALA A 451 -29.14 -10.11 -34.57
N GLU A 452 -28.18 -9.38 -35.17
CA GLU A 452 -27.77 -9.54 -36.55
C GLU A 452 -27.10 -10.90 -36.80
N GLU A 453 -26.22 -11.34 -35.93
CA GLU A 453 -25.57 -12.66 -35.96
C GLU A 453 -26.59 -13.79 -35.82
N GLY A 454 -27.56 -13.65 -34.90
CA GLY A 454 -28.65 -14.60 -34.72
C GLY A 454 -29.57 -14.70 -35.95
N GLN A 455 -29.79 -13.63 -36.67
CA GLN A 455 -30.54 -13.67 -37.95
C GLN A 455 -29.78 -14.33 -39.09
N ILE A 456 -28.46 -14.23 -39.12
CA ILE A 456 -27.59 -14.83 -40.12
C ILE A 456 -27.50 -16.37 -39.86
N THR A 457 -27.50 -16.82 -38.64
CA THR A 457 -27.36 -18.22 -38.28
C THR A 457 -28.67 -18.98 -38.20
N GLY A 458 -29.82 -18.29 -38.18
CA GLY A 458 -31.14 -18.93 -38.12
C GLY A 458 -31.43 -19.73 -36.87
N GLN A 459 -30.63 -19.56 -35.82
CA GLN A 459 -30.79 -20.18 -34.51
C GLN A 459 -31.08 -19.12 -33.46
N ASP A 460 -32.17 -19.29 -32.74
CA ASP A 460 -32.32 -18.64 -31.42
C ASP A 460 -31.15 -19.12 -30.56
N ILE A 461 -30.25 -18.19 -30.13
CA ILE A 461 -29.16 -18.55 -29.26
C ILE A 461 -29.74 -18.94 -27.91
N ASP A 462 -29.87 -20.24 -27.68
CA ASP A 462 -30.21 -20.80 -26.39
C ASP A 462 -28.95 -20.81 -25.53
N TRP A 463 -28.92 -19.96 -24.50
CA TRP A 463 -27.77 -19.83 -23.57
C TRP A 463 -27.56 -21.05 -22.70
N THR A 464 -28.36 -22.11 -22.87
CA THR A 464 -28.18 -23.37 -22.15
C THR A 464 -27.08 -24.27 -22.76
N ASP A 465 -26.59 -23.96 -23.97
CA ASP A 465 -25.55 -24.77 -24.66
C ASP A 465 -24.11 -24.33 -24.33
N VAL A 466 -23.90 -23.32 -23.48
CA VAL A 466 -22.56 -22.93 -23.00
C VAL A 466 -22.23 -23.61 -21.67
N GLU A 467 -22.52 -24.87 -21.54
CA GLU A 467 -21.86 -25.73 -20.55
C GLU A 467 -20.58 -26.30 -21.16
N GLY A 468 -19.50 -25.74 -20.69
CA GLY A 468 -18.13 -26.05 -20.82
C GLY A 468 -17.67 -27.34 -21.43
N ASP A 469 -17.16 -27.32 -22.61
CA ASP A 469 -16.15 -28.27 -23.07
C ASP A 469 -14.76 -27.80 -22.54
N GLY A 470 -14.45 -28.28 -21.35
CA GLY A 470 -13.17 -28.12 -20.67
C GLY A 470 -12.58 -29.39 -20.16
N GLU A 471 -12.98 -30.55 -20.72
CA GLU A 471 -12.25 -31.81 -20.53
C GLU A 471 -11.89 -32.44 -21.87
N GLU A 472 -10.68 -32.17 -22.35
CA GLU A 472 -10.00 -33.00 -23.33
C GLU A 472 -9.86 -34.42 -22.75
N LYS A 473 -10.83 -35.28 -23.02
CA LYS A 473 -10.65 -36.74 -22.93
C LYS A 473 -9.70 -37.15 -24.04
N ARG A 474 -8.44 -37.33 -23.73
CA ARG A 474 -7.54 -38.12 -24.56
C ARG A 474 -8.10 -39.55 -24.65
N GLN A 475 -8.75 -39.85 -25.74
CA GLN A 475 -9.02 -41.24 -26.14
C GLN A 475 -7.67 -41.94 -26.40
N ILE A 476 -7.28 -42.79 -25.47
CA ILE A 476 -6.26 -43.80 -25.74
C ILE A 476 -6.96 -44.93 -26.44
N ASP A 477 -6.65 -45.09 -27.72
CA ASP A 477 -7.08 -46.18 -28.58
C ASP A 477 -6.42 -47.49 -28.08
N VAL A 478 -7.15 -48.32 -27.34
CA VAL A 478 -6.72 -49.65 -26.95
C VAL A 478 -7.30 -50.61 -27.96
N ARG A 479 -6.48 -51.00 -28.92
CA ARG A 479 -6.77 -52.14 -29.80
C ARG A 479 -6.92 -53.39 -28.95
N SER A 480 -8.08 -54.01 -29.13
CA SER A 480 -8.40 -55.37 -28.68
C SER A 480 -7.39 -56.38 -29.22
N ASP A 481 -6.74 -57.13 -28.35
CA ASP A 481 -6.25 -58.45 -28.71
C ASP A 481 -6.84 -59.48 -27.73
N LYS A 482 -7.37 -60.53 -28.31
CA LYS A 482 -8.07 -61.65 -27.66
C LYS A 482 -7.05 -62.67 -27.18
N GLY A 483 -7.34 -63.29 -26.04
CA GLY A 483 -7.00 -64.68 -25.82
C GLY A 483 -6.23 -65.02 -24.55
N GLY A 484 -6.82 -65.84 -23.72
CA GLY A 484 -6.12 -66.69 -22.80
C GLY A 484 -6.68 -66.78 -21.39
N ASP A 485 -7.59 -67.72 -21.18
CA ASP A 485 -7.91 -68.30 -19.88
C ASP A 485 -6.64 -68.68 -19.09
N VAL A 486 -6.71 -68.57 -17.78
CA VAL A 486 -6.38 -69.63 -16.80
C VAL A 486 -6.49 -69.14 -15.36
N ASP A 487 -7.41 -69.72 -14.60
CA ASP A 487 -7.48 -70.13 -13.18
C ASP A 487 -7.12 -69.13 -12.04
N GLU A 488 -8.13 -68.96 -11.20
CA GLU A 488 -8.09 -68.73 -9.74
C GLU A 488 -7.29 -69.81 -8.99
N PRO A 489 -6.74 -69.58 -7.79
CA PRO A 489 -7.59 -69.63 -6.60
C PRO A 489 -7.23 -68.75 -5.40
N ASP A 490 -8.27 -68.43 -4.66
CA ASP A 490 -8.43 -68.26 -3.21
C ASP A 490 -7.20 -68.00 -2.29
N ARG A 491 -7.29 -66.98 -1.47
CA ARG A 491 -7.23 -67.06 0.01
C ARG A 491 -7.53 -65.74 0.72
N GLU A 492 -8.45 -65.87 1.64
CA GLU A 492 -8.85 -64.93 2.67
C GLU A 492 -7.81 -64.77 3.80
N PRO A 493 -8.16 -63.99 4.86
CA PRO A 493 -7.31 -62.96 5.46
C PRO A 493 -6.70 -63.33 6.81
N GLU A 494 -5.69 -62.63 7.27
CA GLU A 494 -5.36 -62.65 8.71
C GLU A 494 -4.91 -61.29 9.24
N THR A 495 -5.59 -60.91 10.27
CA THR A 495 -5.39 -59.95 11.32
C THR A 495 -4.00 -59.95 11.96
N ARG A 496 -3.40 -58.75 12.12
CA ARG A 496 -2.94 -58.22 13.45
C ARG A 496 -2.61 -56.77 13.38
#